data_efc5fa0bb061929dc81d36621cc51a45
#
_entry.id   efc5fa0bb061929dc81d36621cc51a45
#
_cell.length_a   1.000
_cell.length_b   1.000
_cell.length_c   1.000
_cell.angle_alpha   90.00
_cell.angle_beta   90.00
_cell.angle_gamma   90.00
#
_symmetry.space_group_name_H-M   'P 1'
#
loop_
_entity.id
_entity.type
_entity.pdbx_description
1 polymer ?
#
loop_
_entity_poly.entity_id
_entity_poly.type
_entity_poly.pdbx_seq_one_letter_code
_entity_poly.pdbx_strand_id
1 'polypeptide(L)'
;MKNVLVLGAGISGLGAAQVLAKRGFNVVLSDLADRIGDKKKKLIEAGVIFCFGPQSDLLLEGMDTVVLSPAVPSENPIVRGAIKRGISVISEVELGYLITKAPILGITGTNGKTTTTTLLGKMIKEESIPCAVAGNIGVSLSVEVENVPQTGLIAAELSSFQLEFIDTFKPRAAVILNITPDHMERHHTMDAYVAAKSRIFENMDKESYLLLNEQDPYTPKLLEEAEKHTSVYLLNVSTEVDRGACIVNNKLVLKVNKQQIIICDISELQIKGAQNHEDC
;
A
#
# COMPACT_ATOMS: atom_id res chain seq x y z
N MET A 1 -6.05 5.06 21.13
CA MET A 1 -6.90 5.63 20.07
C MET A 1 -8.35 5.35 20.42
N LYS A 2 -9.10 6.34 20.89
CA LYS A 2 -10.53 6.19 21.22
C LYS A 2 -11.43 7.03 20.30
N ASN A 3 -11.03 8.26 20.02
CA ASN A 3 -11.75 9.20 19.17
C ASN A 3 -11.00 9.37 17.86
N VAL A 4 -11.60 9.01 16.75
CA VAL A 4 -10.97 8.99 15.45
C VAL A 4 -11.75 9.85 14.48
N LEU A 5 -11.06 10.80 13.85
CA LEU A 5 -11.55 11.50 12.68
C LEU A 5 -11.13 10.74 11.43
N VAL A 6 -12.09 10.27 10.64
CA VAL A 6 -11.82 9.78 9.29
C VAL A 6 -12.07 10.92 8.32
N LEU A 7 -11.06 11.31 7.57
CA LEU A 7 -11.12 12.42 6.63
C LEU A 7 -11.16 11.91 5.19
N GLY A 8 -12.27 12.23 4.49
CA GLY A 8 -12.62 11.72 3.18
C GLY A 8 -13.55 10.50 3.22
N ALA A 9 -14.71 10.60 2.57
CA ALA A 9 -15.77 9.60 2.53
C ALA A 9 -15.76 8.72 1.25
N GLY A 10 -14.57 8.53 0.65
CA GLY A 10 -14.36 7.56 -0.42
C GLY A 10 -14.36 6.11 0.08
N ILE A 11 -14.05 5.15 -0.80
CA ILE A 11 -14.05 3.71 -0.47
C ILE A 11 -13.17 3.43 0.76
N SER A 12 -11.94 3.96 0.80
CA SER A 12 -11.00 3.77 1.91
C SER A 12 -11.53 4.37 3.23
N GLY A 13 -12.06 5.61 3.19
CA GLY A 13 -12.57 6.26 4.39
C GLY A 13 -13.83 5.59 4.94
N LEU A 14 -14.75 5.16 4.08
CA LEU A 14 -15.93 4.40 4.50
C LEU A 14 -15.53 3.06 5.13
N GLY A 15 -14.56 2.36 4.55
CA GLY A 15 -14.01 1.12 5.09
C GLY A 15 -13.36 1.35 6.46
N ALA A 16 -12.50 2.34 6.58
CA ALA A 16 -11.87 2.71 7.85
C ALA A 16 -12.91 3.04 8.93
N ALA A 17 -13.92 3.85 8.60
CA ALA A 17 -14.98 4.22 9.55
C ALA A 17 -15.79 2.99 10.02
N GLN A 18 -16.12 2.08 9.10
CA GLN A 18 -16.82 0.84 9.41
C GLN A 18 -16.04 -0.04 10.37
N VAL A 19 -14.77 -0.27 10.08
CA VAL A 19 -13.90 -1.16 10.88
C VAL A 19 -13.64 -0.57 12.26
N LEU A 20 -13.38 0.73 12.34
CA LEU A 20 -13.18 1.43 13.61
C LEU A 20 -14.43 1.41 14.49
N ALA A 21 -15.61 1.72 13.93
CA ALA A 21 -16.88 1.68 14.67
C ALA A 21 -17.19 0.27 15.19
N LYS A 22 -17.02 -0.76 14.36
CA LYS A 22 -17.17 -2.17 14.76
C LYS A 22 -16.24 -2.56 15.93
N ARG A 23 -15.08 -1.91 16.04
CA ARG A 23 -14.09 -2.12 17.11
C ARG A 23 -14.33 -1.24 18.35
N GLY A 24 -15.42 -0.48 18.37
CA GLY A 24 -15.83 0.34 19.52
C GLY A 24 -15.12 1.69 19.65
N PHE A 25 -14.52 2.19 18.56
CA PHE A 25 -13.99 3.55 18.53
C PHE A 25 -15.12 4.57 18.28
N ASN A 26 -14.98 5.75 18.86
CA ASN A 26 -15.81 6.91 18.53
C ASN A 26 -15.34 7.49 17.19
N VAL A 27 -16.15 7.37 16.16
CA VAL A 27 -15.75 7.74 14.80
C VAL A 27 -16.55 8.94 14.31
N VAL A 28 -15.83 9.98 13.90
CA VAL A 28 -16.37 11.08 13.09
C VAL A 28 -15.86 10.90 11.67
N LEU A 29 -16.76 10.80 10.68
CA LEU A 29 -16.41 10.76 9.25
C LEU A 29 -16.74 12.11 8.63
N SER A 30 -15.75 12.79 8.10
CA SER A 30 -15.89 14.11 7.47
C SER A 30 -15.51 14.09 6.00
N ASP A 31 -16.31 14.77 5.18
CA ASP A 31 -16.04 15.04 3.76
C ASP A 31 -16.64 16.39 3.37
N LEU A 32 -16.16 16.98 2.27
CA LEU A 32 -16.70 18.22 1.72
C LEU A 32 -18.14 18.05 1.17
N ALA A 33 -18.51 16.83 0.77
CA ALA A 33 -19.82 16.54 0.22
C ALA A 33 -20.37 15.20 0.71
N ASP A 34 -21.69 15.14 0.91
CA ASP A 34 -22.37 13.88 1.20
C ASP A 34 -22.63 13.12 -0.10
N ARG A 35 -21.80 12.12 -0.36
CA ARG A 35 -21.89 11.23 -1.54
C ARG A 35 -22.02 9.76 -1.15
N ILE A 36 -22.35 9.45 0.11
CA ILE A 36 -22.28 8.08 0.65
C ILE A 36 -23.46 7.21 0.21
N GLY A 37 -24.64 7.81 -0.04
CA GLY A 37 -25.84 7.08 -0.42
C GLY A 37 -26.29 6.05 0.64
N ASP A 38 -26.76 4.89 0.19
CA ASP A 38 -27.36 3.87 1.07
C ASP A 38 -26.42 3.28 2.15
N LYS A 39 -25.11 3.37 1.92
CA LYS A 39 -24.11 2.91 2.91
C LYS A 39 -24.15 3.70 4.22
N LYS A 40 -24.67 4.94 4.19
CA LYS A 40 -24.78 5.84 5.33
C LYS A 40 -25.58 5.24 6.48
N LYS A 41 -26.69 4.57 6.17
CA LYS A 41 -27.58 3.98 7.17
C LYS A 41 -26.84 2.98 8.07
N LYS A 42 -26.10 2.05 7.48
CA LYS A 42 -25.32 1.04 8.23
C LYS A 42 -24.25 1.66 9.15
N LEU A 43 -23.61 2.72 8.70
CA LEU A 43 -22.59 3.42 9.48
C LEU A 43 -23.22 4.21 10.63
N ILE A 44 -24.40 4.83 10.45
CA ILE A 44 -25.16 5.48 11.53
C ILE A 44 -25.55 4.45 12.61
N GLU A 45 -26.08 3.29 12.19
CA GLU A 45 -26.43 2.19 13.09
C GLU A 45 -25.20 1.68 13.88
N ALA A 46 -24.00 1.76 13.28
CA ALA A 46 -22.72 1.43 13.92
C ALA A 46 -22.18 2.58 14.81
N GLY A 47 -22.87 3.71 14.92
CA GLY A 47 -22.48 4.83 15.79
C GLY A 47 -21.53 5.85 15.14
N VAL A 48 -21.32 5.80 13.81
CA VAL A 48 -20.51 6.81 13.13
C VAL A 48 -21.24 8.13 13.04
N ILE A 49 -20.56 9.20 13.47
CA ILE A 49 -21.04 10.58 13.35
C ILE A 49 -20.53 11.16 12.02
N PHE A 50 -21.42 11.82 11.28
CA PHE A 50 -21.07 12.41 9.98
C PHE A 50 -20.98 13.92 10.08
N CYS A 51 -19.95 14.49 9.46
CA CYS A 51 -19.75 15.92 9.33
C CYS A 51 -19.41 16.27 7.88
N PHE A 52 -20.40 16.79 7.14
CA PHE A 52 -20.26 17.17 5.73
C PHE A 52 -20.25 18.68 5.55
N GLY A 53 -19.61 19.14 4.49
CA GLY A 53 -19.50 20.55 4.12
C GLY A 53 -18.19 21.18 4.55
N PRO A 54 -18.16 22.50 4.76
CA PRO A 54 -16.93 23.21 5.10
C PRO A 54 -16.30 22.65 6.38
N GLN A 55 -15.02 22.29 6.29
CA GLN A 55 -14.27 21.73 7.38
C GLN A 55 -13.59 22.83 8.19
N SER A 56 -13.57 22.69 9.51
CA SER A 56 -12.90 23.61 10.42
C SER A 56 -12.09 22.84 11.46
N ASP A 57 -11.20 23.53 12.12
CA ASP A 57 -10.36 23.01 13.21
C ASP A 57 -11.13 22.44 14.41
N LEU A 58 -12.43 22.74 14.52
CA LEU A 58 -13.33 22.13 15.51
C LEU A 58 -13.45 20.61 15.35
N LEU A 59 -13.24 20.08 14.11
CA LEU A 59 -13.19 18.64 13.86
C LEU A 59 -12.07 17.92 14.60
N LEU A 60 -11.05 18.66 15.04
CA LEU A 60 -9.87 18.09 15.72
C LEU A 60 -10.02 18.08 17.25
N GLU A 61 -11.09 18.70 17.79
CA GLU A 61 -11.28 18.78 19.25
C GLU A 61 -11.56 17.39 19.82
N GLY A 62 -10.74 16.98 20.77
CA GLY A 62 -10.84 15.69 21.45
C GLY A 62 -10.50 14.49 20.58
N MET A 63 -9.95 14.67 19.38
CA MET A 63 -9.51 13.56 18.51
C MET A 63 -8.12 13.07 18.92
N ASP A 64 -7.96 11.76 18.97
CA ASP A 64 -6.69 11.09 19.23
C ASP A 64 -5.92 10.81 17.94
N THR A 65 -6.65 10.56 16.84
CA THR A 65 -6.07 10.17 15.53
C THR A 65 -6.93 10.68 14.39
N VAL A 66 -6.27 11.01 13.29
CA VAL A 66 -6.89 11.28 11.99
C VAL A 66 -6.50 10.17 11.03
N VAL A 67 -7.48 9.48 10.43
CA VAL A 67 -7.27 8.49 9.36
C VAL A 67 -7.62 9.13 8.03
N LEU A 68 -6.67 9.12 7.10
CA LEU A 68 -6.82 9.78 5.80
C LEU A 68 -7.25 8.81 4.70
N SER A 69 -8.24 9.23 3.93
CA SER A 69 -8.48 8.67 2.59
C SER A 69 -7.42 9.20 1.62
N PRO A 70 -6.92 8.39 0.66
CA PRO A 70 -5.84 8.79 -0.27
C PRO A 70 -6.12 10.05 -1.08
N ALA A 71 -7.40 10.36 -1.32
CA ALA A 71 -7.81 11.57 -2.05
C ALA A 71 -7.61 12.88 -1.26
N VAL A 72 -7.39 12.80 0.05
CA VAL A 72 -7.15 13.99 0.89
C VAL A 72 -5.67 14.38 0.81
N PRO A 73 -5.34 15.59 0.34
CA PRO A 73 -3.96 16.01 0.22
C PRO A 73 -3.33 16.36 1.59
N SER A 74 -2.02 16.23 1.70
CA SER A 74 -1.23 16.60 2.88
C SER A 74 -1.37 18.09 3.24
N GLU A 75 -1.64 18.94 2.25
CA GLU A 75 -1.85 20.39 2.40
C GLU A 75 -3.22 20.73 2.98
N ASN A 76 -4.14 19.77 3.11
CA ASN A 76 -5.47 20.02 3.68
C ASN A 76 -5.33 20.70 5.06
N PRO A 77 -6.04 21.80 5.32
CA PRO A 77 -5.94 22.53 6.58
C PRO A 77 -6.15 21.67 7.83
N ILE A 78 -7.06 20.70 7.77
CA ILE A 78 -7.33 19.79 8.90
C ILE A 78 -6.13 18.87 9.15
N VAL A 79 -5.49 18.35 8.08
CA VAL A 79 -4.27 17.51 8.19
C VAL A 79 -3.14 18.31 8.83
N ARG A 80 -2.88 19.53 8.32
CA ARG A 80 -1.86 20.43 8.90
C ARG A 80 -2.18 20.83 10.34
N GLY A 81 -3.46 21.09 10.63
CA GLY A 81 -3.93 21.41 11.97
C GLY A 81 -3.74 20.24 12.96
N ALA A 82 -4.01 19.02 12.52
CA ALA A 82 -3.78 17.80 13.31
C ALA A 82 -2.30 17.63 13.65
N ILE A 83 -1.42 17.68 12.62
CA ILE A 83 0.04 17.58 12.81
C ILE A 83 0.56 18.65 13.78
N LYS A 84 0.11 19.91 13.61
CA LYS A 84 0.51 21.02 14.48
C LYS A 84 0.09 20.81 15.94
N ARG A 85 -1.01 20.13 16.18
CA ARG A 85 -1.53 19.79 17.52
C ARG A 85 -0.93 18.51 18.09
N GLY A 86 -0.06 17.81 17.36
CA GLY A 86 0.50 16.51 17.77
C GLY A 86 -0.51 15.36 17.72
N ILE A 87 -1.63 15.54 16.99
CA ILE A 87 -2.59 14.47 16.74
C ILE A 87 -1.99 13.53 15.68
N SER A 88 -2.01 12.22 15.95
CA SER A 88 -1.52 11.22 15.00
C SER A 88 -2.32 11.27 13.70
N VAL A 89 -1.62 11.32 12.57
CA VAL A 89 -2.23 11.30 11.24
C VAL A 89 -1.71 10.09 10.49
N ILE A 90 -2.60 9.16 10.15
CA ILE A 90 -2.24 7.90 9.48
C ILE A 90 -3.10 7.68 8.23
N SER A 91 -2.56 6.93 7.29
CA SER A 91 -3.33 6.46 6.14
C SER A 91 -4.23 5.27 6.50
N GLU A 92 -5.19 4.98 5.64
CA GLU A 92 -6.03 3.78 5.76
C GLU A 92 -5.19 2.49 5.65
N VAL A 93 -4.06 2.54 4.93
CA VAL A 93 -3.11 1.42 4.84
C VAL A 93 -2.43 1.15 6.19
N GLU A 94 -1.99 2.18 6.88
CA GLU A 94 -1.47 2.06 8.25
C GLU A 94 -2.52 1.45 9.19
N LEU A 95 -3.77 1.94 9.11
CA LEU A 95 -4.86 1.36 9.89
C LEU A 95 -5.05 -0.12 9.60
N GLY A 96 -5.04 -0.54 8.34
CA GLY A 96 -5.13 -1.93 7.93
C GLY A 96 -3.99 -2.77 8.51
N TYR A 97 -2.77 -2.25 8.47
CA TYR A 97 -1.59 -2.89 9.05
C TYR A 97 -1.69 -3.08 10.57
N LEU A 98 -2.15 -2.06 11.29
CA LEU A 98 -2.35 -2.12 12.75
C LEU A 98 -3.42 -3.14 13.18
N ILE A 99 -4.32 -3.49 12.28
CA ILE A 99 -5.43 -4.41 12.54
C ILE A 99 -5.05 -5.86 12.25
N THR A 100 -4.31 -6.10 11.15
CA THR A 100 -4.00 -7.45 10.69
C THR A 100 -2.89 -8.12 11.49
N LYS A 101 -2.92 -9.45 11.49
CA LYS A 101 -1.79 -10.30 11.90
C LYS A 101 -1.22 -11.09 10.71
N ALA A 102 -1.90 -11.08 9.57
CA ALA A 102 -1.42 -11.71 8.35
C ALA A 102 -0.31 -10.88 7.71
N PRO A 103 0.74 -11.50 7.18
CA PRO A 103 1.79 -10.81 6.45
C PRO A 103 1.25 -10.08 5.22
N ILE A 104 1.72 -8.85 5.01
CA ILE A 104 1.39 -8.05 3.84
C ILE A 104 2.53 -8.15 2.82
N LEU A 105 2.17 -8.35 1.56
CA LEU A 105 3.03 -8.26 0.40
C LEU A 105 2.65 -6.97 -0.33
N GLY A 106 3.51 -5.96 -0.25
CA GLY A 106 3.23 -4.61 -0.74
C GLY A 106 3.70 -4.40 -2.17
N ILE A 107 2.83 -3.93 -3.04
CA ILE A 107 3.15 -3.65 -4.44
C ILE A 107 2.95 -2.17 -4.72
N THR A 108 4.02 -1.47 -5.10
CA THR A 108 3.96 -0.08 -5.57
C THR A 108 4.72 0.09 -6.88
N GLY A 109 4.58 1.24 -7.48
CA GLY A 109 5.18 1.60 -8.75
C GLY A 109 4.33 2.65 -9.45
N THR A 110 4.74 3.11 -10.62
CA THR A 110 3.89 3.96 -11.48
C THR A 110 2.94 3.07 -12.26
N ASN A 111 3.44 2.08 -12.97
CA ASN A 111 2.68 1.17 -13.83
C ASN A 111 2.80 -0.28 -13.34
N GLY A 112 1.88 -1.15 -13.77
CA GLY A 112 1.93 -2.60 -13.48
C GLY A 112 1.33 -3.01 -12.13
N LYS A 113 1.12 -2.13 -11.18
CA LYS A 113 0.65 -2.44 -9.82
C LYS A 113 -0.55 -3.38 -9.78
N THR A 114 -1.61 -3.04 -10.50
CA THR A 114 -2.87 -3.81 -10.51
C THR A 114 -2.69 -5.21 -11.09
N THR A 115 -1.92 -5.32 -12.17
CA THR A 115 -1.59 -6.60 -12.82
C THR A 115 -0.81 -7.48 -11.86
N THR A 116 0.28 -6.97 -11.31
CA THR A 116 1.15 -7.71 -10.37
C THR A 116 0.40 -8.11 -9.11
N THR A 117 -0.37 -7.20 -8.50
CA THR A 117 -1.13 -7.51 -7.28
C THR A 117 -2.18 -8.59 -7.53
N THR A 118 -2.88 -8.51 -8.68
CA THR A 118 -3.91 -9.49 -9.04
C THR A 118 -3.28 -10.85 -9.36
N LEU A 119 -2.17 -10.87 -10.08
CA LEU A 119 -1.43 -12.09 -10.41
C LEU A 119 -0.93 -12.77 -9.14
N LEU A 120 -0.26 -12.02 -8.27
CA LEU A 120 0.23 -12.52 -6.99
C LEU A 120 -0.91 -13.11 -6.14
N GLY A 121 -2.03 -12.41 -6.05
CA GLY A 121 -3.20 -12.92 -5.33
C GLY A 121 -3.78 -14.21 -5.90
N LYS A 122 -3.74 -14.39 -7.23
CA LYS A 122 -4.13 -15.64 -7.88
C LYS A 122 -3.14 -16.76 -7.56
N MET A 123 -1.83 -16.51 -7.70
CA MET A 123 -0.79 -17.50 -7.40
C MET A 123 -0.88 -18.00 -5.96
N ILE A 124 -1.08 -17.10 -4.99
CA ILE A 124 -1.24 -17.48 -3.57
C ILE A 124 -2.47 -18.37 -3.37
N LYS A 125 -3.58 -18.06 -4.06
CA LYS A 125 -4.82 -18.85 -3.96
C LYS A 125 -4.69 -20.25 -4.59
N GLU A 126 -3.94 -20.41 -5.68
CA GLU A 126 -3.65 -21.71 -6.28
C GLU A 126 -2.90 -22.64 -5.31
N GLU A 127 -2.07 -22.07 -4.43
CA GLU A 127 -1.39 -22.80 -3.35
C GLU A 127 -2.31 -23.10 -2.15
N SER A 128 -3.61 -22.82 -2.27
CA SER A 128 -4.61 -23.00 -1.20
C SER A 128 -4.31 -22.21 0.08
N ILE A 129 -3.56 -21.09 -0.04
CA ILE A 129 -3.29 -20.17 1.06
C ILE A 129 -4.41 -19.11 1.12
N PRO A 130 -5.03 -18.87 2.29
CA PRO A 130 -5.99 -17.79 2.43
C PRO A 130 -5.38 -16.44 2.00
N CYS A 131 -5.98 -15.77 1.02
CA CYS A 131 -5.42 -14.55 0.45
C CYS A 131 -6.48 -13.49 0.19
N ALA A 132 -6.19 -12.26 0.62
CA ALA A 132 -6.90 -11.07 0.17
C ALA A 132 -6.06 -10.27 -0.84
N VAL A 133 -6.75 -9.64 -1.78
CA VAL A 133 -6.21 -8.63 -2.71
C VAL A 133 -6.89 -7.32 -2.40
N ALA A 134 -6.16 -6.30 -1.97
CA ALA A 134 -6.74 -5.08 -1.43
C ALA A 134 -5.82 -3.84 -1.62
N GLY A 135 -6.26 -2.69 -1.10
CA GLY A 135 -5.51 -1.44 -1.10
C GLY A 135 -6.04 -0.43 -2.10
N ASN A 136 -5.21 0.01 -3.02
CA ASN A 136 -5.60 0.97 -4.09
C ASN A 136 -6.45 0.30 -5.19
N ILE A 137 -6.79 -0.95 -5.04
CA ILE A 137 -7.62 -1.76 -5.94
C ILE A 137 -8.78 -2.39 -5.17
N GLY A 138 -9.95 -2.39 -5.76
CA GLY A 138 -11.13 -3.09 -5.24
C GLY A 138 -11.65 -2.55 -3.92
N VAL A 139 -11.37 -3.27 -2.82
CA VAL A 139 -11.85 -2.97 -1.46
C VAL A 139 -10.71 -2.38 -0.62
N SER A 140 -11.06 -1.54 0.35
CA SER A 140 -10.07 -0.95 1.25
C SER A 140 -9.31 -2.03 2.06
N LEU A 141 -8.03 -1.78 2.30
CA LEU A 141 -7.17 -2.72 3.01
C LEU A 141 -7.71 -3.03 4.41
N SER A 142 -8.12 -2.00 5.16
CA SER A 142 -8.64 -2.14 6.53
C SER A 142 -9.87 -3.04 6.64
N VAL A 143 -10.68 -3.16 5.60
CA VAL A 143 -11.84 -4.08 5.56
C VAL A 143 -11.39 -5.51 5.24
N GLU A 144 -10.57 -5.67 4.21
CA GLU A 144 -10.17 -7.00 3.74
C GLU A 144 -9.29 -7.75 4.75
N VAL A 145 -8.45 -7.05 5.49
CA VAL A 145 -7.56 -7.67 6.49
C VAL A 145 -8.32 -8.36 7.63
N GLU A 146 -9.58 -7.98 7.90
CA GLU A 146 -10.39 -8.65 8.92
C GLU A 146 -10.73 -10.09 8.56
N ASN A 147 -10.73 -10.43 7.27
CA ASN A 147 -11.13 -11.72 6.73
C ASN A 147 -9.95 -12.68 6.52
N VAL A 148 -8.70 -12.24 6.73
CA VAL A 148 -7.50 -13.04 6.48
C VAL A 148 -6.92 -13.53 7.81
N PRO A 149 -6.83 -14.86 8.03
CA PRO A 149 -6.20 -15.40 9.24
C PRO A 149 -4.68 -15.12 9.23
N GLN A 150 -4.05 -15.22 10.40
CA GLN A 150 -2.61 -15.00 10.54
C GLN A 150 -1.75 -15.91 9.63
N THR A 151 -2.27 -17.07 9.26
CA THR A 151 -1.63 -18.03 8.34
C THR A 151 -1.84 -17.69 6.86
N GLY A 152 -2.64 -16.68 6.56
CA GLY A 152 -2.87 -16.21 5.21
C GLY A 152 -1.90 -15.13 4.78
N LEU A 153 -2.10 -14.59 3.59
CA LEU A 153 -1.31 -13.51 3.00
C LEU A 153 -2.21 -12.41 2.45
N ILE A 154 -1.71 -11.18 2.42
CA ILE A 154 -2.42 -10.04 1.87
C ILE A 154 -1.57 -9.45 0.74
N ALA A 155 -2.04 -9.52 -0.49
CA ALA A 155 -1.45 -8.81 -1.62
C ALA A 155 -2.04 -7.39 -1.67
N ALA A 156 -1.21 -6.39 -1.38
CA ALA A 156 -1.66 -5.00 -1.22
C ALA A 156 -1.11 -4.10 -2.32
N GLU A 157 -2.00 -3.56 -3.16
CA GLU A 157 -1.64 -2.47 -4.07
C GLU A 157 -1.55 -1.16 -3.29
N LEU A 158 -0.42 -0.47 -3.39
CA LEU A 158 -0.13 0.74 -2.62
C LEU A 158 0.23 1.90 -3.54
N SER A 159 -0.56 2.98 -3.46
CA SER A 159 -0.24 4.24 -4.13
C SER A 159 0.75 5.07 -3.30
N SER A 160 1.44 6.03 -3.94
CA SER A 160 2.29 6.99 -3.24
C SER A 160 1.52 7.78 -2.18
N PHE A 161 0.26 8.14 -2.45
CA PHE A 161 -0.60 8.86 -1.51
C PHE A 161 -0.93 8.09 -0.24
N GLN A 162 -1.11 6.77 -0.36
CA GLN A 162 -1.33 5.89 0.80
C GLN A 162 -0.07 5.75 1.64
N LEU A 163 1.09 5.75 1.00
CA LEU A 163 2.38 5.64 1.68
C LEU A 163 2.83 6.95 2.35
N GLU A 164 2.30 8.12 1.98
CA GLU A 164 2.63 9.40 2.61
C GLU A 164 2.40 9.43 4.13
N PHE A 165 1.40 8.70 4.62
CA PHE A 165 0.97 8.70 6.01
C PHE A 165 1.01 7.31 6.66
N ILE A 166 1.99 6.49 6.31
CA ILE A 166 2.36 5.32 7.10
C ILE A 166 3.23 5.76 8.29
N ASP A 167 3.25 4.97 9.34
CA ASP A 167 4.06 5.20 10.55
C ASP A 167 4.88 3.94 10.88
N THR A 168 4.19 2.85 11.17
CA THR A 168 4.79 1.55 11.54
C THR A 168 4.62 0.48 10.48
N PHE A 169 3.96 0.78 9.37
CA PHE A 169 3.70 -0.15 8.28
C PHE A 169 4.97 -0.85 7.83
N LYS A 170 4.96 -2.17 7.96
CA LYS A 170 6.10 -3.04 7.65
C LYS A 170 5.61 -4.26 6.86
N PRO A 171 5.71 -4.26 5.54
CA PRO A 171 5.37 -5.42 4.74
C PRO A 171 6.40 -6.54 4.91
N ARG A 172 5.98 -7.79 4.79
CA ARG A 172 6.88 -8.95 4.79
C ARG A 172 7.74 -9.01 3.53
N ALA A 173 7.15 -8.66 2.41
CA ALA A 173 7.85 -8.40 1.16
C ALA A 173 7.24 -7.18 0.48
N ALA A 174 8.06 -6.45 -0.28
CA ALA A 174 7.62 -5.31 -1.07
C ALA A 174 8.28 -5.31 -2.44
N VAL A 175 7.62 -4.71 -3.42
CA VAL A 175 8.18 -4.44 -4.74
C VAL A 175 7.92 -3.00 -5.15
N ILE A 176 8.92 -2.34 -5.72
CA ILE A 176 8.79 -1.10 -6.49
C ILE A 176 9.03 -1.46 -7.96
N LEU A 177 7.95 -1.56 -8.72
CA LEU A 177 7.98 -2.04 -10.11
C LEU A 177 8.74 -1.10 -11.05
N ASN A 178 8.38 0.18 -10.98
CA ASN A 178 8.97 1.25 -11.79
C ASN A 178 8.58 2.61 -11.25
N ILE A 179 9.38 3.64 -11.57
CA ILE A 179 9.10 5.03 -11.21
C ILE A 179 9.25 5.91 -12.44
N THR A 180 8.13 6.34 -13.00
CA THR A 180 8.06 7.29 -14.11
C THR A 180 7.20 8.50 -13.73
N PRO A 181 7.33 9.67 -14.37
CA PRO A 181 6.55 10.84 -13.99
C PRO A 181 5.04 10.58 -13.99
N ASP A 182 4.41 10.80 -12.83
CA ASP A 182 2.96 10.70 -12.64
C ASP A 182 2.56 11.52 -11.40
N HIS A 183 1.33 12.00 -11.35
CA HIS A 183 0.80 12.76 -10.22
C HIS A 183 1.64 13.97 -9.79
N MET A 184 2.26 14.65 -10.76
CA MET A 184 3.12 15.82 -10.48
C MET A 184 2.35 17.03 -9.94
N GLU A 185 1.05 17.08 -10.20
CA GLU A 185 0.15 18.08 -9.61
C GLU A 185 0.07 17.98 -8.07
N ARG A 186 0.37 16.79 -7.50
CA ARG A 186 0.36 16.56 -6.05
C ARG A 186 1.78 16.48 -5.46
N HIS A 187 2.67 15.74 -6.08
CA HIS A 187 4.04 15.58 -5.55
C HIS A 187 4.98 16.72 -5.90
N HIS A 188 4.65 17.53 -6.91
CA HIS A 188 5.39 18.71 -7.40
C HIS A 188 6.76 18.37 -7.98
N THR A 189 7.50 17.41 -7.44
CA THR A 189 8.82 16.99 -7.92
C THR A 189 8.93 15.47 -7.99
N MET A 190 9.78 14.96 -8.87
CA MET A 190 10.11 13.54 -8.94
C MET A 190 10.76 13.04 -7.63
N ASP A 191 11.60 13.86 -7.01
CA ASP A 191 12.23 13.48 -5.73
C ASP A 191 11.20 13.25 -4.63
N ALA A 192 10.16 14.07 -4.53
CA ALA A 192 9.07 13.88 -3.58
C ALA A 192 8.23 12.62 -3.92
N TYR A 193 8.00 12.36 -5.22
CA TYR A 193 7.29 11.16 -5.67
C TYR A 193 8.07 9.88 -5.36
N VAL A 194 9.37 9.85 -5.64
CA VAL A 194 10.28 8.75 -5.29
C VAL A 194 10.30 8.54 -3.78
N ALA A 195 10.48 9.62 -3.00
CA ALA A 195 10.47 9.56 -1.53
C ALA A 195 9.15 9.01 -0.97
N ALA A 196 8.00 9.40 -1.54
CA ALA A 196 6.71 8.86 -1.11
C ALA A 196 6.60 7.33 -1.37
N LYS A 197 7.09 6.85 -2.52
CA LYS A 197 7.08 5.40 -2.83
C LYS A 197 8.10 4.62 -2.00
N SER A 198 9.28 5.18 -1.76
CA SER A 198 10.34 4.50 -0.98
C SER A 198 9.93 4.25 0.47
N ARG A 199 8.96 4.99 1.00
CA ARG A 199 8.41 4.72 2.32
C ARG A 199 7.88 3.29 2.50
N ILE A 200 7.54 2.60 1.42
CA ILE A 200 7.09 1.19 1.49
C ILE A 200 8.11 0.30 2.24
N PHE A 201 9.38 0.63 2.20
CA PHE A 201 10.44 -0.14 2.86
C PHE A 201 11.03 0.55 4.10
N GLU A 202 10.55 1.72 4.52
CA GLU A 202 11.18 2.50 5.59
C GLU A 202 11.24 1.76 6.95
N ASN A 203 10.27 0.89 7.24
CA ASN A 203 10.20 0.10 8.47
C ASN A 203 10.62 -1.38 8.28
N MET A 204 11.03 -1.77 7.06
CA MET A 204 11.48 -3.13 6.78
C MET A 204 12.82 -3.41 7.47
N ASP A 205 13.11 -4.68 7.71
CA ASP A 205 14.36 -5.16 8.31
C ASP A 205 14.97 -6.32 7.52
N LYS A 206 16.02 -6.95 8.06
CA LYS A 206 16.71 -8.05 7.37
C LYS A 206 15.88 -9.32 7.19
N GLU A 207 14.75 -9.42 7.88
CA GLU A 207 13.79 -10.52 7.69
C GLU A 207 12.77 -10.22 6.59
N SER A 208 12.71 -8.97 6.13
CA SER A 208 11.84 -8.51 5.05
C SER A 208 12.56 -8.58 3.70
N TYR A 209 11.80 -8.67 2.61
CA TYR A 209 12.33 -8.81 1.25
C TYR A 209 11.87 -7.64 0.38
N LEU A 210 12.79 -6.87 -0.17
CA LEU A 210 12.49 -5.79 -1.11
C LEU A 210 12.94 -6.19 -2.52
N LEU A 211 12.04 -6.08 -3.50
CA LEU A 211 12.36 -6.24 -4.92
C LEU A 211 12.41 -4.88 -5.58
N LEU A 212 13.46 -4.61 -6.34
CA LEU A 212 13.65 -3.41 -7.13
C LEU A 212 13.94 -3.76 -8.59
N ASN A 213 13.34 -3.04 -9.52
CA ASN A 213 13.69 -3.15 -10.93
C ASN A 213 15.06 -2.51 -11.18
N GLU A 214 16.07 -3.32 -11.55
CA GLU A 214 17.45 -2.86 -11.77
C GLU A 214 17.55 -1.83 -12.91
N GLN A 215 16.64 -1.88 -13.86
CA GLN A 215 16.62 -0.99 -15.03
C GLN A 215 15.99 0.38 -14.73
N ASP A 216 15.35 0.55 -13.58
CA ASP A 216 14.76 1.83 -13.19
C ASP A 216 15.86 2.83 -12.80
N PRO A 217 15.88 4.06 -13.33
CA PRO A 217 16.92 5.05 -13.06
C PRO A 217 17.04 5.46 -11.58
N TYR A 218 16.01 5.23 -10.77
CA TYR A 218 16.04 5.55 -9.34
C TYR A 218 16.54 4.39 -8.48
N THR A 219 16.63 3.18 -9.02
CA THR A 219 17.06 1.98 -8.29
C THR A 219 18.43 2.12 -7.62
N PRO A 220 19.48 2.73 -8.19
CA PRO A 220 20.75 2.86 -7.49
C PRO A 220 20.63 3.60 -6.15
N LYS A 221 19.84 4.68 -6.11
CA LYS A 221 19.58 5.45 -4.88
C LYS A 221 18.77 4.64 -3.86
N LEU A 222 17.71 3.98 -4.32
CA LEU A 222 16.84 3.17 -3.46
C LEU A 222 17.59 1.96 -2.89
N LEU A 223 18.46 1.34 -3.67
CA LEU A 223 19.29 0.20 -3.27
C LEU A 223 20.25 0.60 -2.14
N GLU A 224 21.00 1.69 -2.31
CA GLU A 224 21.91 2.21 -1.31
C GLU A 224 21.21 2.47 0.05
N GLU A 225 19.98 2.97 0.01
CA GLU A 225 19.19 3.23 1.22
C GLU A 225 18.68 1.93 1.84
N ALA A 226 18.05 1.07 1.04
CA ALA A 226 17.38 -0.14 1.50
C ALA A 226 18.35 -1.20 2.04
N GLU A 227 19.53 -1.37 1.44
CA GLU A 227 20.54 -2.36 1.87
C GLU A 227 21.06 -2.14 3.30
N LYS A 228 20.90 -0.94 3.84
CA LYS A 228 21.29 -0.62 5.23
C LYS A 228 20.47 -1.43 6.23
N HIS A 229 19.23 -1.77 5.93
CA HIS A 229 18.28 -2.35 6.89
C HIS A 229 17.43 -3.50 6.36
N THR A 230 17.29 -3.71 5.05
CA THR A 230 16.46 -4.81 4.50
C THR A 230 17.25 -5.75 3.58
N SER A 231 16.61 -6.84 3.17
CA SER A 231 17.17 -7.78 2.19
C SER A 231 16.67 -7.42 0.79
N VAL A 232 17.56 -6.93 -0.09
CA VAL A 232 17.21 -6.49 -1.43
C VAL A 232 17.47 -7.57 -2.47
N TYR A 233 16.53 -7.69 -3.42
CA TYR A 233 16.57 -8.54 -4.60
C TYR A 233 16.34 -7.67 -5.84
N LEU A 234 17.04 -7.94 -6.92
CA LEU A 234 16.91 -7.20 -8.17
C LEU A 234 16.08 -7.97 -9.17
N LEU A 235 15.26 -7.27 -9.94
CA LEU A 235 14.55 -7.79 -11.08
C LEU A 235 15.18 -7.21 -12.36
N ASN A 236 15.59 -8.03 -13.31
CA ASN A 236 16.06 -7.59 -14.61
C ASN A 236 15.71 -8.60 -15.70
N VAL A 237 14.96 -8.17 -16.70
CA VAL A 237 14.54 -9.02 -17.82
C VAL A 237 15.54 -9.04 -18.98
N SER A 238 16.54 -8.15 -18.98
CA SER A 238 17.50 -7.98 -20.08
C SER A 238 18.90 -8.50 -19.73
N THR A 239 19.29 -8.46 -18.48
CA THR A 239 20.60 -8.90 -17.99
C THR A 239 20.47 -9.81 -16.78
N GLU A 240 21.50 -10.59 -16.53
CA GLU A 240 21.56 -11.49 -15.39
C GLU A 240 21.89 -10.72 -14.11
N VAL A 241 21.19 -11.02 -13.03
CA VAL A 241 21.43 -10.43 -11.70
C VAL A 241 22.11 -11.45 -10.78
N ASP A 242 22.85 -10.97 -9.80
CA ASP A 242 23.51 -11.84 -8.80
C ASP A 242 22.52 -12.37 -7.76
N ARG A 243 21.49 -11.58 -7.42
CA ARG A 243 20.46 -11.91 -6.43
C ARG A 243 19.13 -11.31 -6.84
N GLY A 244 18.15 -12.14 -7.15
CA GLY A 244 16.84 -11.70 -7.61
C GLY A 244 16.28 -12.54 -8.73
N ALA A 245 15.45 -11.96 -9.58
CA ALA A 245 14.85 -12.62 -10.72
C ALA A 245 15.37 -12.04 -12.04
N CYS A 246 15.67 -12.91 -13.00
CA CYS A 246 16.13 -12.50 -14.34
C CYS A 246 15.79 -13.56 -15.39
N ILE A 247 16.03 -13.21 -16.66
CA ILE A 247 15.89 -14.15 -17.77
C ILE A 247 17.26 -14.65 -18.18
N VAL A 248 17.45 -15.98 -18.13
CA VAL A 248 18.68 -16.66 -18.56
C VAL A 248 18.30 -17.76 -19.55
N ASN A 249 18.86 -17.71 -20.75
CA ASN A 249 18.60 -18.71 -21.81
C ASN A 249 17.10 -18.98 -22.04
N ASN A 250 16.30 -17.93 -22.19
CA ASN A 250 14.85 -17.96 -22.37
C ASN A 250 14.06 -18.58 -21.19
N LYS A 251 14.65 -18.61 -19.99
CA LYS A 251 13.99 -19.10 -18.78
C LYS A 251 13.94 -18.01 -17.73
N LEU A 252 12.80 -17.86 -17.07
CA LEU A 252 12.69 -17.07 -15.86
C LEU A 252 13.38 -17.83 -14.72
N VAL A 253 14.34 -17.20 -14.09
CA VAL A 253 15.11 -17.78 -13.01
C VAL A 253 15.11 -16.89 -11.79
N LEU A 254 15.10 -17.51 -10.60
CA LEU A 254 15.28 -16.85 -9.33
C LEU A 254 16.65 -17.23 -8.74
N LYS A 255 17.46 -16.23 -8.40
CA LYS A 255 18.76 -16.41 -7.74
C LYS A 255 18.66 -16.03 -6.28
N VAL A 256 18.78 -17.00 -5.40
CA VAL A 256 18.70 -16.88 -3.95
C VAL A 256 19.79 -17.71 -3.30
N ASN A 257 20.52 -17.15 -2.35
CA ASN A 257 21.55 -17.86 -1.55
C ASN A 257 22.59 -18.60 -2.42
N LYS A 258 23.02 -17.98 -3.52
CA LYS A 258 23.98 -18.57 -4.52
C LYS A 258 23.39 -19.79 -5.28
N GLN A 259 22.12 -20.04 -5.17
CA GLN A 259 21.41 -21.06 -5.93
C GLN A 259 20.60 -20.41 -7.04
N GLN A 260 20.49 -21.07 -8.17
CA GLN A 260 19.63 -20.70 -9.28
C GLN A 260 18.47 -21.67 -9.37
N ILE A 261 17.25 -21.14 -9.28
CA ILE A 261 15.99 -21.88 -9.38
C ILE A 261 15.35 -21.48 -10.71
N ILE A 262 15.10 -22.45 -11.58
CA ILE A 262 14.34 -22.23 -12.82
C ILE A 262 12.87 -22.24 -12.46
N ILE A 263 12.17 -21.15 -12.80
CA ILE A 263 10.73 -21.00 -12.55
C ILE A 263 9.93 -21.59 -13.72
N CYS A 264 10.17 -21.09 -14.95
CA CYS A 264 9.50 -21.55 -16.16
C CYS A 264 10.28 -21.15 -17.42
N ASP A 265 9.89 -21.69 -18.56
CA ASP A 265 10.30 -21.13 -19.86
C ASP A 265 9.45 -19.89 -20.18
N ILE A 266 10.06 -18.85 -20.75
CA ILE A 266 9.33 -17.62 -21.12
C ILE A 266 8.20 -17.91 -22.12
N SER A 267 8.34 -18.93 -22.97
CA SER A 267 7.30 -19.34 -23.90
C SER A 267 6.03 -19.90 -23.23
N GLU A 268 6.13 -20.34 -21.97
CA GLU A 268 5.01 -20.86 -21.19
C GLU A 268 4.17 -19.71 -20.57
N LEU A 269 4.72 -18.50 -20.50
CA LEU A 269 4.00 -17.35 -19.96
C LEU A 269 2.84 -16.95 -20.87
N GLN A 270 1.64 -16.92 -20.31
CA GLN A 270 0.44 -16.50 -21.04
C GLN A 270 0.34 -14.97 -21.16
N ILE A 271 0.98 -14.23 -20.27
CA ILE A 271 1.07 -12.77 -20.30
C ILE A 271 2.18 -12.36 -21.27
N LYS A 272 1.80 -11.73 -22.39
CA LYS A 272 2.73 -11.37 -23.47
C LYS A 272 3.14 -9.91 -23.40
N GLY A 273 4.39 -9.64 -23.75
CA GLY A 273 4.99 -8.30 -23.83
C GLY A 273 6.11 -8.11 -22.82
N ALA A 274 7.18 -7.41 -23.20
CA ALA A 274 8.36 -7.21 -22.36
C ALA A 274 8.00 -6.56 -21.01
N GLN A 275 7.09 -5.58 -21.01
CA GLN A 275 6.61 -4.92 -19.81
C GLN A 275 5.90 -5.88 -18.84
N ASN A 276 5.18 -6.87 -19.35
CA ASN A 276 4.48 -7.84 -18.51
C ASN A 276 5.41 -8.94 -17.97
N HIS A 277 6.59 -9.12 -18.56
CA HIS A 277 7.59 -10.04 -18.00
C HIS A 277 8.21 -9.49 -16.71
N GLU A 278 8.18 -8.15 -16.50
CA GLU A 278 8.60 -7.53 -15.25
C GLU A 278 7.53 -7.73 -14.15
N ASP A 279 6.27 -7.91 -14.53
CA ASP A 279 5.15 -8.13 -13.61
C ASP A 279 5.05 -9.60 -13.14
N CYS A 280 5.73 -10.55 -13.80
CA CYS A 280 5.77 -11.96 -13.44
C CYS A 280 6.87 -12.27 -12.42
#